data_cf11374ef6689498c59827ddacfffc55
#
_entry.id   cf11374ef6689498c59827ddacfffc55
#
_cell.length_a   1.000
_cell.length_b   1.000
_cell.length_c   1.000
_cell.angle_alpha   90.00
_cell.angle_beta   90.00
_cell.angle_gamma   90.00
#
_symmetry.space_group_name_H-M   'P 1'
#
loop_
_entity.id
_entity.type
_entity.pdbx_description
1 polymer ?
#
loop_
_entity_poly.entity_id
_entity_poly.type
_entity_poly.pdbx_seq_one_letter_code
_entity_poly.pdbx_strand_id
1 'polypeptide(L)'
;MPSGRSDPSALRADGEPAIELSSLDAAAAWHRIADVLAAAAGSSRHPFHLLSVATVDAAGVAEARTVVLRGFDEMKREVRFHTDVRSGKAAAIHRDARVGLHWYAPEAKLQIRIPATASLHHADDIAFHAWRASPPMSRACYTAAHAPGEPLTSFPAAPSAPAAGDDTGLANFCVVRCRFESVELLALHAAGHERVRIDVASNPVTWTILAP
;
A
#
# COMPACT_ATOMS: atom_id res chain seq x y z
N MET A 1 2.13 -39.28 2.65
CA MET A 1 3.00 -38.15 3.05
C MET A 1 2.33 -36.88 2.57
N PRO A 2 1.68 -36.04 3.42
CA PRO A 2 1.14 -34.78 2.99
C PRO A 2 2.29 -33.79 2.82
N SER A 3 2.45 -33.26 1.61
CA SER A 3 3.35 -32.15 1.30
C SER A 3 2.87 -30.91 2.07
N GLY A 4 3.59 -30.54 3.14
CA GLY A 4 3.34 -29.31 3.87
C GLY A 4 3.57 -28.13 2.95
N ARG A 5 2.49 -27.48 2.49
CA ARG A 5 2.56 -26.13 1.98
C ARG A 5 2.88 -25.24 3.18
N SER A 6 4.08 -24.68 3.22
CA SER A 6 4.43 -23.63 4.17
C SER A 6 3.45 -22.48 3.99
N ASP A 7 2.80 -22.07 5.08
CA ASP A 7 1.91 -20.91 5.12
C ASP A 7 2.73 -19.67 4.69
N PRO A 8 2.40 -18.99 3.59
CA PRO A 8 3.13 -17.82 3.13
C PRO A 8 3.03 -16.62 4.08
N SER A 9 2.14 -16.66 5.07
CA SER A 9 1.99 -15.62 6.10
C SER A 9 2.82 -15.91 7.36
N ALA A 10 3.49 -17.05 7.47
CA ALA A 10 4.24 -17.44 8.66
C ALA A 10 5.55 -16.63 8.74
N LEU A 11 5.56 -15.63 9.61
CA LEU A 11 6.76 -15.01 10.15
C LEU A 11 7.45 -16.04 11.04
N ARG A 12 8.76 -16.27 10.86
CA ARG A 12 9.50 -17.19 11.72
C ARG A 12 9.66 -16.59 13.12
N ALA A 13 9.42 -17.39 14.14
CA ALA A 13 9.49 -16.98 15.54
C ALA A 13 10.92 -16.63 16.03
N ASP A 14 11.95 -16.98 15.22
CA ASP A 14 13.37 -16.79 15.53
C ASP A 14 13.95 -15.44 15.07
N GLY A 15 13.11 -14.57 14.50
CA GLY A 15 13.52 -13.22 14.05
C GLY A 15 14.34 -13.21 12.76
N GLU A 16 14.47 -14.34 12.07
CA GLU A 16 15.01 -14.37 10.71
C GLU A 16 13.98 -13.89 9.71
N PRO A 17 14.39 -13.22 8.60
CA PRO A 17 13.48 -12.75 7.59
C PRO A 17 12.68 -13.92 6.99
N ALA A 18 11.39 -13.69 6.74
CA ALA A 18 10.53 -14.69 6.11
C ALA A 18 10.95 -15.02 4.66
N ILE A 19 11.83 -14.19 4.07
CA ILE A 19 12.34 -14.34 2.71
C ILE A 19 13.86 -14.29 2.74
N GLU A 20 14.50 -15.36 2.23
CA GLU A 20 15.91 -15.43 1.89
C GLU A 20 15.99 -15.27 0.36
N LEU A 21 16.33 -14.06 -0.09
CA LEU A 21 16.27 -13.70 -1.51
C LEU A 21 17.27 -14.51 -2.33
N SER A 22 18.45 -14.79 -1.78
CA SER A 22 19.50 -15.58 -2.45
C SER A 22 19.09 -17.03 -2.76
N SER A 23 18.05 -17.55 -2.11
CA SER A 23 17.49 -18.88 -2.37
C SER A 23 16.44 -18.93 -3.49
N LEU A 24 16.08 -17.78 -4.07
CA LEU A 24 14.99 -17.64 -5.04
C LEU A 24 15.54 -17.17 -6.39
N ASP A 25 14.74 -17.37 -7.43
CA ASP A 25 14.87 -16.63 -8.68
C ASP A 25 13.93 -15.41 -8.70
N ALA A 26 14.04 -14.58 -9.73
CA ALA A 26 13.25 -13.33 -9.84
C ALA A 26 11.74 -13.58 -9.85
N ALA A 27 11.28 -14.62 -10.55
CA ALA A 27 9.86 -14.95 -10.65
C ALA A 27 9.31 -15.45 -9.31
N ALA A 28 10.05 -16.36 -8.64
CA ALA A 28 9.66 -16.89 -7.33
C ALA A 28 9.63 -15.77 -6.26
N ALA A 29 10.62 -14.87 -6.27
CA ALA A 29 10.65 -13.73 -5.37
C ALA A 29 9.46 -12.79 -5.61
N TRP A 30 9.14 -12.50 -6.87
CA TRP A 30 7.98 -11.68 -7.23
C TRP A 30 6.66 -12.31 -6.77
N HIS A 31 6.40 -13.58 -7.12
CA HIS A 31 5.17 -14.26 -6.71
C HIS A 31 4.99 -14.29 -5.19
N ARG A 32 6.08 -14.53 -4.45
CA ARG A 32 6.01 -14.51 -2.99
C ARG A 32 5.61 -13.14 -2.44
N ILE A 33 6.16 -12.05 -2.99
CA ILE A 33 5.77 -10.69 -2.57
C ILE A 33 4.34 -10.36 -3.01
N ALA A 34 3.93 -10.80 -4.19
CA ALA A 34 2.56 -10.63 -4.67
C ALA A 34 1.54 -11.31 -3.73
N ASP A 35 1.82 -12.55 -3.31
CA ASP A 35 0.98 -13.28 -2.33
C ASP A 35 0.91 -12.54 -0.99
N VAL A 36 2.05 -12.05 -0.48
CA VAL A 36 2.12 -11.26 0.76
C VAL A 36 1.27 -9.99 0.66
N LEU A 37 1.38 -9.22 -0.42
CA LEU A 37 0.61 -7.98 -0.61
C LEU A 37 -0.88 -8.26 -0.83
N ALA A 38 -1.23 -9.34 -1.54
CA ALA A 38 -2.62 -9.76 -1.71
C ALA A 38 -3.26 -10.15 -0.36
N ALA A 39 -2.56 -10.94 0.46
CA ALA A 39 -3.00 -11.30 1.81
C ALA A 39 -3.13 -10.05 2.72
N ALA A 40 -2.18 -9.13 2.64
CA ALA A 40 -2.18 -7.88 3.41
C ALA A 40 -3.37 -6.97 3.07
N ALA A 41 -3.80 -6.93 1.82
CA ALA A 41 -4.98 -6.18 1.41
C ALA A 41 -6.27 -6.73 2.04
N GLY A 42 -6.33 -8.03 2.31
CA GLY A 42 -7.49 -8.72 2.88
C GLY A 42 -7.54 -8.75 4.42
N SER A 43 -6.47 -8.40 5.13
CA SER A 43 -6.38 -8.57 6.58
C SER A 43 -5.79 -7.38 7.30
N SER A 44 -6.57 -6.74 8.18
CA SER A 44 -6.09 -5.60 9.00
C SER A 44 -5.02 -5.99 10.04
N ARG A 45 -4.82 -7.27 10.29
CA ARG A 45 -3.79 -7.77 11.21
C ARG A 45 -2.48 -8.11 10.51
N HIS A 46 -2.46 -8.09 9.16
CA HIS A 46 -1.27 -8.44 8.41
C HIS A 46 -0.20 -7.34 8.56
N PRO A 47 1.10 -7.67 8.79
CA PRO A 47 2.15 -6.67 8.99
C PRO A 47 2.29 -5.66 7.85
N PHE A 48 1.98 -6.06 6.62
CA PHE A 48 2.02 -5.21 5.43
C PHE A 48 0.67 -4.54 5.08
N HIS A 49 -0.32 -4.57 6.00
CA HIS A 49 -1.63 -3.91 5.76
C HIS A 49 -1.53 -2.38 5.72
N LEU A 50 -0.56 -1.82 6.43
CA LEU A 50 -0.27 -0.39 6.44
C LEU A 50 0.98 -0.10 5.60
N LEU A 51 0.93 0.94 4.79
CA LEU A 51 2.08 1.40 4.02
C LEU A 51 2.28 2.90 4.16
N SER A 52 3.53 3.34 3.99
CA SER A 52 3.85 4.76 3.82
C SER A 52 3.76 5.13 2.35
N VAL A 53 3.08 6.24 2.06
CA VAL A 53 3.04 6.86 0.72
C VAL A 53 3.80 8.16 0.78
N ALA A 54 4.81 8.30 -0.08
CA ALA A 54 5.58 9.51 -0.27
C ALA A 54 5.07 10.27 -1.50
N THR A 55 4.91 11.58 -1.35
CA THR A 55 4.55 12.53 -2.41
C THR A 55 5.39 13.79 -2.24
N VAL A 56 5.41 14.64 -3.24
CA VAL A 56 6.07 15.96 -3.16
C VAL A 56 5.00 17.04 -3.23
N ASP A 57 4.99 17.97 -2.30
CA ASP A 57 4.03 19.06 -2.25
C ASP A 57 4.32 20.19 -3.28
N ALA A 58 3.50 21.23 -3.30
CA ALA A 58 3.64 22.35 -4.25
C ALA A 58 4.92 23.17 -4.04
N ALA A 59 5.50 23.12 -2.84
CA ALA A 59 6.75 23.77 -2.51
C ALA A 59 7.99 22.92 -2.82
N GLY A 60 7.80 21.68 -3.29
CA GLY A 60 8.88 20.72 -3.54
C GLY A 60 9.28 19.93 -2.29
N VAL A 61 8.53 20.04 -1.20
CA VAL A 61 8.82 19.32 0.05
C VAL A 61 8.30 17.89 -0.06
N ALA A 62 9.17 16.93 0.28
CA ALA A 62 8.80 15.52 0.37
C ALA A 62 7.97 15.26 1.64
N GLU A 63 6.81 14.66 1.46
CA GLU A 63 5.90 14.29 2.53
C GLU A 63 5.65 12.79 2.51
N ALA A 64 5.64 12.16 3.71
CA ALA A 64 5.26 10.76 3.87
C ALA A 64 4.15 10.63 4.91
N ARG A 65 3.23 9.70 4.68
CA ARG A 65 2.15 9.36 5.61
C ARG A 65 1.73 7.91 5.46
N THR A 66 1.19 7.36 6.53
CA THR A 66 0.65 6.00 6.50
C THR A 66 -0.75 5.99 5.89
N VAL A 67 -1.00 5.00 5.04
CA VAL A 67 -2.32 4.69 4.49
C VAL A 67 -2.61 3.20 4.63
N VAL A 68 -3.87 2.83 4.47
CA VAL A 68 -4.32 1.43 4.53
C VAL A 68 -4.30 0.83 3.13
N LEU A 69 -3.64 -0.31 2.97
CA LEU A 69 -3.70 -1.10 1.74
C LEU A 69 -5.12 -1.64 1.55
N ARG A 70 -5.78 -1.24 0.47
CA ARG A 70 -7.17 -1.60 0.16
C ARG A 70 -7.30 -2.54 -1.01
N GLY A 71 -6.23 -2.79 -1.74
CA GLY A 71 -6.20 -3.75 -2.83
C GLY A 71 -4.81 -3.88 -3.42
N PHE A 72 -4.56 -5.06 -3.92
CA PHE A 72 -3.38 -5.40 -4.71
C PHE A 72 -3.83 -6.26 -5.90
N ASP A 73 -3.36 -5.95 -7.08
CA ASP A 73 -3.64 -6.69 -8.31
C ASP A 73 -2.29 -6.97 -9.00
N GLU A 74 -1.86 -8.22 -8.93
CA GLU A 74 -0.59 -8.66 -9.50
C GLU A 74 -0.56 -8.49 -11.02
N MET A 75 -1.63 -8.87 -11.70
CA MET A 75 -1.71 -8.84 -13.17
C MET A 75 -1.70 -7.42 -13.72
N LYS A 76 -2.33 -6.49 -13.00
CA LYS A 76 -2.33 -5.07 -13.36
C LYS A 76 -1.12 -4.33 -12.80
N ARG A 77 -0.34 -4.97 -11.92
CA ARG A 77 0.75 -4.35 -11.18
C ARG A 77 0.27 -3.07 -10.48
N GLU A 78 -0.76 -3.24 -9.65
CA GLU A 78 -1.48 -2.12 -9.06
C GLU A 78 -1.67 -2.30 -7.56
N VAL A 79 -1.33 -1.26 -6.81
CA VAL A 79 -1.65 -1.08 -5.39
C VAL A 79 -2.78 -0.07 -5.28
N ARG A 80 -3.73 -0.30 -4.37
CA ARG A 80 -4.86 0.59 -4.15
C ARG A 80 -4.98 0.96 -2.68
N PHE A 81 -5.24 2.25 -2.43
CA PHE A 81 -5.65 2.78 -1.13
C PHE A 81 -6.74 3.84 -1.30
N HIS A 82 -7.38 4.23 -0.20
CA HIS A 82 -8.42 5.26 -0.21
C HIS A 82 -7.93 6.52 0.49
N THR A 83 -8.45 7.67 0.07
CA THR A 83 -8.14 8.98 0.67
C THR A 83 -9.33 9.92 0.56
N ASP A 84 -9.27 11.01 1.32
CA ASP A 84 -10.13 12.16 1.12
C ASP A 84 -9.58 13.00 -0.05
N VAL A 85 -10.41 13.32 -1.03
CA VAL A 85 -10.03 14.11 -2.20
C VAL A 85 -9.52 15.51 -1.85
N ARG A 86 -9.96 16.05 -0.71
CA ARG A 86 -9.55 17.38 -0.19
C ARG A 86 -8.17 17.35 0.49
N SER A 87 -7.55 16.18 0.67
CA SER A 87 -6.28 16.04 1.40
C SER A 87 -5.08 16.55 0.58
N GLY A 88 -4.03 17.03 1.29
CA GLY A 88 -2.80 17.49 0.68
C GLY A 88 -2.14 16.44 -0.23
N LYS A 89 -2.25 15.13 0.13
CA LYS A 89 -1.73 14.05 -0.74
C LYS A 89 -2.49 13.92 -2.05
N ALA A 90 -3.81 14.13 -2.05
CA ALA A 90 -4.60 14.12 -3.28
C ALA A 90 -4.21 15.30 -4.19
N ALA A 91 -4.04 16.49 -3.61
CA ALA A 91 -3.54 17.66 -4.34
C ALA A 91 -2.13 17.43 -4.90
N ALA A 92 -1.23 16.84 -4.12
CA ALA A 92 0.13 16.50 -4.56
C ALA A 92 0.13 15.51 -5.73
N ILE A 93 -0.66 14.42 -5.65
CA ILE A 93 -0.80 13.41 -6.72
C ILE A 93 -1.43 14.02 -7.98
N HIS A 94 -2.40 14.91 -7.83
CA HIS A 94 -3.02 15.59 -8.98
C HIS A 94 -1.98 16.44 -9.76
N ARG A 95 -1.03 17.03 -9.06
CA ARG A 95 0.03 17.83 -9.68
C ARG A 95 1.17 16.98 -10.24
N ASP A 96 1.60 15.96 -9.49
CA ASP A 96 2.65 15.01 -9.88
C ASP A 96 2.22 13.61 -9.49
N ALA A 97 1.91 12.80 -10.48
CA ALA A 97 1.41 11.45 -10.29
C ALA A 97 2.48 10.47 -9.74
N ARG A 98 3.75 10.85 -9.68
CA ARG A 98 4.82 10.00 -9.16
C ARG A 98 4.71 9.88 -7.64
N VAL A 99 4.71 8.64 -7.14
CA VAL A 99 4.64 8.34 -5.71
C VAL A 99 5.66 7.27 -5.34
N GLY A 100 6.11 7.30 -4.09
CA GLY A 100 6.87 6.21 -3.48
C GLY A 100 5.98 5.44 -2.52
N LEU A 101 5.87 4.13 -2.69
CA LEU A 101 5.21 3.25 -1.76
C LEU A 101 6.27 2.51 -0.95
N HIS A 102 6.09 2.44 0.38
CA HIS A 102 7.07 1.83 1.26
C HIS A 102 6.38 1.01 2.36
N TRP A 103 6.86 -0.20 2.56
CA TRP A 103 6.54 -1.06 3.68
C TRP A 103 7.80 -1.47 4.41
N TYR A 104 7.66 -1.67 5.71
CA TYR A 104 8.64 -2.35 6.54
C TYR A 104 7.93 -3.19 7.59
N ALA A 105 8.21 -4.47 7.61
CA ALA A 105 7.73 -5.39 8.64
C ALA A 105 8.90 -5.79 9.54
N PRO A 106 8.96 -5.29 10.79
CA PRO A 106 10.08 -5.55 11.71
C PRO A 106 10.30 -7.04 12.00
N GLU A 107 9.22 -7.80 12.15
CA GLU A 107 9.26 -9.23 12.45
C GLU A 107 9.83 -10.04 11.28
N ALA A 108 9.53 -9.62 10.05
CA ALA A 108 10.07 -10.23 8.84
C ALA A 108 11.42 -9.64 8.45
N LYS A 109 11.84 -8.54 9.09
CA LYS A 109 13.03 -7.77 8.71
C LYS A 109 13.08 -7.45 7.20
N LEU A 110 11.90 -7.27 6.60
CA LEU A 110 11.73 -7.07 5.17
C LEU A 110 11.20 -5.67 4.88
N GLN A 111 11.91 -4.97 4.00
CA GLN A 111 11.47 -3.71 3.40
C GLN A 111 11.05 -3.95 1.95
N ILE A 112 9.92 -3.35 1.58
CA ILE A 112 9.43 -3.30 0.19
C ILE A 112 9.33 -1.83 -0.21
N ARG A 113 9.90 -1.49 -1.37
CA ARG A 113 9.81 -0.16 -1.98
C ARG A 113 9.28 -0.29 -3.40
N ILE A 114 8.29 0.51 -3.74
CA ILE A 114 7.66 0.50 -5.07
C ILE A 114 7.56 1.95 -5.57
N PRO A 115 8.38 2.35 -6.55
CA PRO A 115 8.11 3.58 -7.30
C PRO A 115 6.88 3.33 -8.19
N ALA A 116 5.92 4.24 -8.17
CA ALA A 116 4.66 4.06 -8.87
C ALA A 116 4.13 5.37 -9.47
N THR A 117 3.23 5.23 -10.44
CA THR A 117 2.41 6.30 -10.97
C THR A 117 0.99 6.16 -10.45
N ALA A 118 0.49 7.17 -9.75
CA ALA A 118 -0.81 7.18 -9.13
C ALA A 118 -1.87 7.84 -10.03
N SER A 119 -3.10 7.33 -9.98
CA SER A 119 -4.29 7.96 -10.52
C SER A 119 -5.34 8.15 -9.43
N LEU A 120 -6.03 9.28 -9.48
CA LEU A 120 -7.13 9.61 -8.58
C LEU A 120 -8.46 9.26 -9.24
N HIS A 121 -9.29 8.50 -8.53
CA HIS A 121 -10.64 8.13 -8.93
C HIS A 121 -11.62 8.72 -7.93
N HIS A 122 -12.35 9.75 -8.36
CA HIS A 122 -13.30 10.49 -7.56
C HIS A 122 -14.52 10.79 -8.42
N ALA A 123 -15.71 10.60 -7.86
CA ALA A 123 -16.99 10.80 -8.56
C ALA A 123 -17.12 9.97 -9.87
N ASP A 124 -16.49 8.80 -9.91
CA ASP A 124 -16.55 7.83 -11.01
C ASP A 124 -16.99 6.45 -10.52
N ASP A 125 -17.19 5.51 -11.44
CA ASP A 125 -17.64 4.16 -11.12
C ASP A 125 -16.67 3.42 -10.19
N ILE A 126 -15.35 3.68 -10.30
CA ILE A 126 -14.33 3.05 -9.45
C ILE A 126 -14.50 3.53 -8.00
N ALA A 127 -14.67 4.83 -7.80
CA ALA A 127 -14.92 5.39 -6.47
C ALA A 127 -16.24 4.89 -5.90
N PHE A 128 -17.31 4.88 -6.71
CA PHE A 128 -18.62 4.42 -6.30
C PHE A 128 -18.62 2.94 -5.87
N HIS A 129 -18.05 2.05 -6.66
CA HIS A 129 -17.96 0.63 -6.31
C HIS A 129 -17.10 0.39 -5.06
N ALA A 130 -15.97 1.10 -4.92
CA ALA A 130 -15.12 0.99 -3.74
C ALA A 130 -15.82 1.54 -2.48
N TRP A 131 -16.59 2.62 -2.60
CA TRP A 131 -17.40 3.16 -1.52
C TRP A 131 -18.41 2.14 -1.02
N ARG A 132 -19.17 1.53 -1.92
CA ARG A 132 -20.19 0.52 -1.58
C ARG A 132 -19.59 -0.73 -0.94
N ALA A 133 -18.38 -1.13 -1.34
CA ALA A 133 -17.66 -2.25 -0.77
C ALA A 133 -16.98 -1.92 0.57
N SER A 134 -16.89 -0.63 0.94
CA SER A 134 -16.20 -0.21 2.18
C SER A 134 -17.08 -0.41 3.41
N PRO A 135 -16.52 -0.93 4.55
CA PRO A 135 -17.24 -1.01 5.80
C PRO A 135 -17.74 0.35 6.28
N PRO A 136 -18.91 0.43 6.98
CA PRO A 136 -19.49 1.68 7.45
C PRO A 136 -18.50 2.55 8.26
N MET A 137 -17.75 1.95 9.18
CA MET A 137 -16.74 2.69 9.98
C MET A 137 -15.60 3.27 9.11
N SER A 138 -15.24 2.60 8.03
CA SER A 138 -14.25 3.14 7.08
C SER A 138 -14.81 4.31 6.28
N ARG A 139 -16.12 4.34 6.00
CA ARG A 139 -16.81 5.46 5.34
C ARG A 139 -16.96 6.67 6.24
N ALA A 140 -17.10 6.47 7.56
CA ALA A 140 -17.21 7.53 8.55
C ALA A 140 -16.08 8.57 8.48
N CYS A 141 -14.86 8.15 8.10
CA CYS A 141 -13.72 9.07 7.97
C CYS A 141 -13.91 10.16 6.90
N TYR A 142 -14.85 9.97 5.97
CA TYR A 142 -15.08 10.90 4.85
C TYR A 142 -16.29 11.83 5.08
N THR A 143 -17.02 11.66 6.18
CA THR A 143 -18.16 12.53 6.52
C THR A 143 -17.76 13.80 7.25
N ALA A 144 -16.48 13.97 7.59
CA ALA A 144 -15.98 15.14 8.29
C ALA A 144 -16.21 16.44 7.50
N ALA A 145 -16.69 17.48 8.18
CA ALA A 145 -16.93 18.80 7.59
C ALA A 145 -15.62 19.46 7.12
N HIS A 146 -14.55 19.31 7.92
CA HIS A 146 -13.24 19.89 7.65
C HIS A 146 -12.37 18.97 6.79
N ALA A 147 -11.57 19.57 5.91
CA ALA A 147 -10.61 18.84 5.11
C ALA A 147 -9.46 18.30 5.99
N PRO A 148 -8.84 17.13 5.63
CA PRO A 148 -7.69 16.64 6.34
C PRO A 148 -6.53 17.64 6.28
N GLY A 149 -5.98 17.99 7.47
CA GLY A 149 -4.91 18.98 7.61
C GLY A 149 -5.36 20.43 7.78
N GLU A 150 -6.67 20.69 7.76
CA GLU A 150 -7.22 22.01 8.04
C GLU A 150 -6.98 22.39 9.53
N PRO A 151 -6.48 23.61 9.83
CA PRO A 151 -6.30 24.06 11.21
C PRO A 151 -7.63 24.15 11.94
N LEU A 152 -7.71 23.54 13.13
CA LEU A 152 -8.88 23.57 14.00
C LEU A 152 -8.51 24.20 15.35
N THR A 153 -9.51 24.81 16.02
CA THR A 153 -9.34 25.39 17.38
C THR A 153 -9.53 24.36 18.49
N SER A 154 -10.13 23.20 18.18
CA SER A 154 -10.34 22.09 19.11
C SER A 154 -10.39 20.77 18.34
N PHE A 155 -10.15 19.65 19.06
CA PHE A 155 -10.29 18.32 18.45
C PHE A 155 -11.75 18.07 18.07
N PRO A 156 -12.01 17.56 16.85
CA PRO A 156 -13.37 17.22 16.43
C PRO A 156 -13.90 16.03 17.23
N ALA A 157 -15.21 15.92 17.30
CA ALA A 157 -15.85 14.72 17.85
C ALA A 157 -15.49 13.47 17.03
N ALA A 158 -15.45 12.33 17.70
CA ALA A 158 -15.22 11.05 17.02
C ALA A 158 -16.33 10.81 15.96
N PRO A 159 -15.99 10.40 14.74
CA PRO A 159 -16.99 10.11 13.73
C PRO A 159 -17.83 8.89 14.13
N SER A 160 -19.12 8.95 13.87
CA SER A 160 -20.03 7.81 14.00
C SER A 160 -20.18 7.08 12.68
N ALA A 161 -20.46 5.78 12.75
CA ALA A 161 -20.74 5.01 11.55
C ALA A 161 -21.97 5.58 10.83
N PRO A 162 -21.89 5.89 9.52
CA PRO A 162 -23.06 6.33 8.77
C PRO A 162 -24.11 5.21 8.71
N ALA A 163 -25.37 5.58 8.61
CA ALA A 163 -26.47 4.64 8.44
C ALA A 163 -26.31 3.81 7.16
N ALA A 164 -26.99 2.67 7.10
CA ALA A 164 -26.99 1.86 5.88
C ALA A 164 -27.60 2.69 4.73
N GLY A 165 -26.86 2.77 3.62
CA GLY A 165 -27.25 3.58 2.46
C GLY A 165 -26.94 5.07 2.54
N ASP A 166 -26.35 5.54 3.65
CA ASP A 166 -25.87 6.92 3.77
C ASP A 166 -24.60 7.11 2.94
N ASP A 167 -24.68 7.96 1.94
CA ASP A 167 -23.61 8.30 1.02
C ASP A 167 -23.02 9.71 1.27
N THR A 168 -23.29 10.32 2.43
CA THR A 168 -22.87 11.69 2.78
C THR A 168 -21.36 11.91 2.56
N GLY A 169 -20.52 10.91 2.87
CA GLY A 169 -19.06 10.99 2.68
C GLY A 169 -18.57 10.69 1.27
N LEU A 170 -19.43 10.24 0.36
CA LEU A 170 -19.02 9.84 -1.00
C LEU A 170 -18.39 11.01 -1.77
N ALA A 171 -18.91 12.23 -1.56
CA ALA A 171 -18.39 13.44 -2.19
C ALA A 171 -16.93 13.76 -1.80
N ASN A 172 -16.42 13.22 -0.70
CA ASN A 172 -15.04 13.38 -0.25
C ASN A 172 -14.18 12.15 -0.52
N PHE A 173 -14.81 11.03 -0.89
CA PHE A 173 -14.12 9.76 -1.06
C PHE A 173 -13.38 9.68 -2.38
N CYS A 174 -12.12 9.23 -2.32
CA CYS A 174 -11.28 9.06 -3.49
C CYS A 174 -10.52 7.73 -3.39
N VAL A 175 -10.47 6.98 -4.47
CA VAL A 175 -9.62 5.81 -4.64
C VAL A 175 -8.34 6.24 -5.34
N VAL A 176 -7.21 5.86 -4.79
CA VAL A 176 -5.90 6.03 -5.44
C VAL A 176 -5.44 4.68 -5.94
N ARG A 177 -5.14 4.60 -7.24
CA ARG A 177 -4.57 3.43 -7.90
C ARG A 177 -3.14 3.75 -8.30
N CYS A 178 -2.19 2.95 -7.82
CA CYS A 178 -0.76 3.13 -8.04
C CYS A 178 -0.25 2.00 -8.92
N ARG A 179 0.06 2.29 -10.19
CA ARG A 179 0.65 1.33 -11.14
C ARG A 179 2.16 1.39 -11.06
N PHE A 180 2.80 0.23 -11.15
CA PHE A 180 4.25 0.11 -11.03
C PHE A 180 4.82 -0.90 -12.03
N GLU A 181 6.12 -0.78 -12.29
CA GLU A 181 6.86 -1.65 -13.21
C GLU A 181 7.99 -2.40 -12.50
N SER A 182 8.40 -1.92 -11.32
CA SER A 182 9.45 -2.55 -10.53
C SER A 182 9.16 -2.54 -9.04
N VAL A 183 9.74 -3.51 -8.34
CA VAL A 183 9.67 -3.65 -6.89
C VAL A 183 11.09 -3.81 -6.35
N GLU A 184 11.46 -3.07 -5.32
CA GLU A 184 12.74 -3.22 -4.64
C GLU A 184 12.52 -3.87 -3.27
N LEU A 185 13.27 -4.92 -3.00
CA LEU A 185 13.27 -5.66 -1.75
C LEU A 185 14.60 -5.49 -1.03
N LEU A 186 14.53 -5.32 0.29
CA LEU A 186 15.69 -5.37 1.16
C LEU A 186 15.37 -6.27 2.34
N ALA A 187 16.03 -7.42 2.40
CA ALA A 187 15.98 -8.36 3.52
C ALA A 187 17.17 -8.10 4.46
N LEU A 188 16.88 -7.89 5.74
CA LEU A 188 17.87 -7.54 6.74
C LEU A 188 18.28 -8.78 7.54
N HIS A 189 19.44 -9.37 7.20
CA HIS A 189 20.00 -10.53 7.87
C HIS A 189 21.18 -10.15 8.77
N ALA A 190 21.40 -10.89 9.84
CA ALA A 190 22.56 -10.71 10.71
C ALA A 190 23.87 -11.06 9.98
N ALA A 191 23.82 -12.02 9.05
CA ALA A 191 24.97 -12.48 8.26
C ALA A 191 25.28 -11.62 7.04
N GLY A 192 24.45 -10.61 6.75
CA GLY A 192 24.57 -9.74 5.58
C GLY A 192 23.21 -9.47 4.96
N HIS A 193 22.97 -8.24 4.52
CA HIS A 193 21.70 -7.85 3.92
C HIS A 193 21.63 -8.26 2.46
N GLU A 194 20.42 -8.59 2.00
CA GLU A 194 20.15 -8.92 0.60
C GLU A 194 19.22 -7.86 -0.01
N ARG A 195 19.62 -7.29 -1.13
CA ARG A 195 18.83 -6.26 -1.84
C ARG A 195 18.74 -6.58 -3.32
N VAL A 196 17.51 -6.54 -3.83
CA VAL A 196 17.22 -6.76 -5.24
C VAL A 196 16.22 -5.74 -5.75
N ARG A 197 16.30 -5.40 -7.03
CA ARG A 197 15.23 -4.74 -7.78
C ARG A 197 14.69 -5.72 -8.79
N ILE A 198 13.40 -6.01 -8.71
CA ILE A 198 12.67 -6.90 -9.62
C ILE A 198 11.98 -6.03 -10.66
N ASP A 199 12.25 -6.28 -11.94
CA ASP A 199 11.49 -5.74 -13.06
C ASP A 199 10.32 -6.67 -13.35
N VAL A 200 9.13 -6.28 -12.88
CA VAL A 200 7.90 -7.06 -12.99
C VAL A 200 7.13 -6.76 -14.29
N ALA A 201 7.59 -5.80 -15.06
CA ALA A 201 7.04 -5.49 -16.39
C ALA A 201 7.72 -6.29 -17.50
N SER A 202 8.91 -6.81 -17.27
CA SER A 202 9.63 -7.66 -18.23
C SER A 202 9.00 -9.06 -18.33
N ASN A 203 9.15 -9.69 -19.48
CA ASN A 203 8.76 -11.08 -19.71
C ASN A 203 9.89 -11.85 -20.38
N PRO A 204 10.56 -12.80 -19.68
CA PRO A 204 10.31 -13.19 -18.28
C PRO A 204 10.62 -12.07 -17.27
N VAL A 205 10.06 -12.17 -16.04
CA VAL A 205 10.42 -11.32 -14.91
C VAL A 205 11.92 -11.44 -14.64
N THR A 206 12.60 -10.33 -14.46
CA THR A 206 14.03 -10.25 -14.19
C THR A 206 14.33 -9.48 -12.92
N TRP A 207 15.55 -9.62 -12.39
CA TRP A 207 15.99 -8.79 -11.28
C TRP A 207 17.44 -8.34 -11.43
N THR A 208 17.77 -7.30 -10.67
CA THR A 208 19.14 -6.83 -10.46
C THR A 208 19.48 -6.92 -8.99
N ILE A 209 20.56 -7.59 -8.65
CA ILE A 209 21.11 -7.60 -7.29
C ILE A 209 21.77 -6.24 -7.05
N LEU A 210 21.46 -5.62 -5.92
CA LEU A 210 21.95 -4.30 -5.54
C LEU A 210 22.81 -4.41 -4.28
N ALA A 211 23.74 -3.49 -4.12
CA ALA A 211 24.39 -3.29 -2.82
C ALA A 211 23.34 -2.88 -1.80
N PRO A 212 23.35 -3.46 -0.59
CA PRO A 212 22.35 -3.20 0.44
C PRO A 212 22.45 -1.78 1.03
#